data_5e70b41eb0290ae98a6b46bcf2a9a650
#
_entry.id   5e70b41eb0290ae98a6b46bcf2a9a650
#
_cell.length_a   1.000
_cell.length_b   1.000
_cell.length_c   1.000
_cell.angle_alpha   90.00
_cell.angle_beta   90.00
_cell.angle_gamma   90.00
#
_symmetry.space_group_name_H-M   'P 1'
#
loop_
_entity.id
_entity.type
_entity.pdbx_description
1 polymer ?
#
loop_
_entity_poly.entity_id
_entity_poly.type
_entity_poly.pdbx_seq_one_letter_code
_entity_poly.pdbx_strand_id
1 'polypeptide(L)'
;MKRTYGLLERQFRNYFEKAVRSKGPTGENLIITLERRLDNVVWRAGLASSRAQARQLVLHGHVRVSGKKVNIPSYQINVGEEITIKEKMHQNAMVLDARNVAQSQNTVPWLEQDRDQFKARVVALPKREDVQTPPINEQLIVELYSK
;
A
#
# COMPACT_ATOMS: atom_id res chain seq x y z
N MET A 1 -10.70 10.20 -1.56
CA MET A 1 -10.04 8.88 -1.60
C MET A 1 -9.03 8.72 -2.72
N LYS A 2 -9.40 8.92 -3.96
CA LYS A 2 -8.45 8.75 -5.07
C LYS A 2 -7.21 9.63 -4.96
N ARG A 3 -7.32 10.82 -4.39
CA ARG A 3 -6.16 11.70 -4.14
C ARG A 3 -5.19 11.10 -3.12
N THR A 4 -5.74 10.45 -2.08
CA THR A 4 -4.95 9.82 -1.03
C THR A 4 -4.08 8.71 -1.59
N TYR A 5 -4.61 7.91 -2.53
CA TYR A 5 -3.91 6.77 -3.13
C TYR A 5 -3.28 7.10 -4.49
N GLY A 6 -3.42 8.33 -4.99
CA GLY A 6 -2.84 8.75 -6.26
C GLY A 6 -3.45 8.06 -7.48
N LEU A 7 -4.73 7.72 -7.42
CA LEU A 7 -5.40 6.97 -8.48
C LEU A 7 -6.11 7.87 -9.48
N LEU A 8 -6.12 7.45 -10.74
CA LEU A 8 -6.95 8.03 -11.78
C LEU A 8 -8.40 7.60 -11.55
N GLU A 9 -9.35 8.42 -11.98
CA GLU A 9 -10.77 8.18 -11.77
C GLU A 9 -11.24 6.82 -12.29
N ARG A 10 -10.80 6.44 -13.49
CA ARG A 10 -11.15 5.15 -14.10
C ARG A 10 -10.67 3.99 -13.24
N GLN A 11 -9.43 4.06 -12.74
CA GLN A 11 -8.86 3.03 -11.89
C GLN A 11 -9.61 2.95 -10.56
N PHE A 12 -9.90 4.09 -9.96
CA PHE A 12 -10.68 4.15 -8.71
C PHE A 12 -12.06 3.52 -8.90
N ARG A 13 -12.74 3.83 -9.99
CA ARG A 13 -14.06 3.26 -10.30
C ARG A 13 -14.00 1.74 -10.42
N ASN A 14 -12.95 1.20 -11.04
CA ASN A 14 -12.78 -0.24 -11.15
C ASN A 14 -12.64 -0.90 -9.78
N TYR A 15 -11.89 -0.29 -8.86
CA TYR A 15 -11.78 -0.77 -7.48
C TYR A 15 -13.13 -0.72 -6.77
N PHE A 16 -13.88 0.36 -6.96
CA PHE A 16 -15.20 0.50 -6.36
C PHE A 16 -16.16 -0.59 -6.84
N GLU A 17 -16.24 -0.83 -8.14
CA GLU A 17 -17.10 -1.86 -8.72
C GLU A 17 -16.74 -3.25 -8.18
N LYS A 18 -15.46 -3.54 -8.07
CA LYS A 18 -15.00 -4.80 -7.50
C LYS A 18 -15.38 -4.95 -6.03
N ALA A 19 -15.27 -3.87 -5.26
CA ALA A 19 -15.65 -3.85 -3.85
C ALA A 19 -17.14 -4.10 -3.66
N VAL A 20 -17.98 -3.54 -4.52
CA VAL A 20 -19.45 -3.76 -4.50
C VAL A 20 -19.79 -5.24 -4.69
N ARG A 21 -19.04 -5.94 -5.53
CA ARG A 21 -19.27 -7.37 -5.81
C ARG A 21 -18.77 -8.29 -4.71
N SER A 22 -17.90 -7.79 -3.82
CA SER A 22 -17.33 -8.58 -2.72
C SER A 22 -18.32 -8.66 -1.56
N LYS A 23 -18.19 -9.71 -0.73
CA LYS A 23 -18.99 -9.84 0.49
C LYS A 23 -18.56 -8.81 1.52
N GLY A 24 -19.53 -8.29 2.26
CA GLY A 24 -19.28 -7.34 3.35
C GLY A 24 -19.49 -5.88 2.94
N PRO A 25 -19.23 -4.94 3.84
CA PRO A 25 -19.43 -3.51 3.56
C PRO A 25 -18.54 -3.02 2.42
N THR A 26 -19.15 -2.38 1.43
CA THR A 26 -18.45 -1.89 0.24
C THR A 26 -17.32 -0.93 0.58
N GLY A 27 -17.57 0.01 1.51
CA GLY A 27 -16.54 0.98 1.91
C GLY A 27 -15.33 0.33 2.54
N GLU A 28 -15.53 -0.64 3.42
CA GLU A 28 -14.44 -1.40 4.03
C GLU A 28 -13.68 -2.22 3.00
N ASN A 29 -14.40 -2.91 2.11
CA ASN A 29 -13.78 -3.69 1.04
C ASN A 29 -12.90 -2.83 0.14
N LEU A 30 -13.38 -1.64 -0.20
CA LEU A 30 -12.63 -0.69 -1.01
C LEU A 30 -11.33 -0.26 -0.30
N ILE A 31 -11.42 0.12 0.97
CA ILE A 31 -10.26 0.55 1.75
C ILE A 31 -9.24 -0.59 1.88
N ILE A 32 -9.69 -1.81 2.20
CA ILE A 32 -8.81 -2.96 2.32
C ILE A 32 -8.10 -3.26 0.99
N THR A 33 -8.83 -3.20 -0.12
CA THR A 33 -8.26 -3.44 -1.45
C THR A 33 -7.20 -2.39 -1.79
N LEU A 34 -7.47 -1.12 -1.51
CA LEU A 34 -6.52 -0.04 -1.76
C LEU A 34 -5.28 -0.15 -0.86
N GLU A 35 -5.46 -0.54 0.41
CA GLU A 35 -4.34 -0.73 1.34
C GLU A 35 -3.43 -1.90 0.94
N ARG A 36 -3.96 -2.90 0.25
CA ARG A 36 -3.18 -4.07 -0.20
C ARG A 36 -2.39 -3.82 -1.48
N ARG A 37 -2.49 -2.66 -2.10
CA ARG A 37 -1.68 -2.33 -3.28
C ARG A 37 -0.20 -2.35 -2.91
N LEU A 38 0.62 -2.89 -3.80
CA LEU A 38 2.07 -2.98 -3.57
C LEU A 38 2.69 -1.60 -3.29
N ASP A 39 2.33 -0.58 -4.06
CA ASP A 39 2.84 0.78 -3.85
C ASP A 39 2.50 1.31 -2.46
N ASN A 40 1.27 1.07 -2.00
CA ASN A 40 0.84 1.49 -0.67
C ASN A 40 1.58 0.72 0.43
N VAL A 41 1.75 -0.60 0.26
CA VAL A 41 2.45 -1.43 1.24
C VAL A 41 3.93 -1.04 1.37
N VAL A 42 4.58 -0.73 0.25
CA VAL A 42 5.97 -0.23 0.26
C VAL A 42 6.06 1.06 1.09
N TRP A 43 5.12 1.97 0.90
CA TRP A 43 5.07 3.21 1.68
C TRP A 43 4.79 2.96 3.16
N ARG A 44 3.78 2.14 3.48
CA ARG A 44 3.43 1.80 4.87
C ARG A 44 4.58 1.11 5.60
N ALA A 45 5.38 0.35 4.86
CA ALA A 45 6.55 -0.33 5.42
C ALA A 45 7.73 0.60 5.69
N GLY A 46 7.61 1.88 5.33
CA GLY A 46 8.69 2.85 5.53
C GLY A 46 9.83 2.73 4.52
N LEU A 47 9.61 2.07 3.41
CA LEU A 47 10.62 1.89 2.35
C LEU A 47 10.61 3.04 1.35
N ALA A 48 9.61 3.89 1.40
CA ALA A 48 9.49 5.12 0.61
C ALA A 48 8.86 6.20 1.47
N SER A 49 9.15 7.46 1.18
CA SER A 49 8.66 8.59 1.97
C SER A 49 7.25 9.05 1.56
N SER A 50 6.76 8.59 0.43
CA SER A 50 5.40 8.88 -0.05
C SER A 50 4.90 7.74 -0.91
N ARG A 51 3.58 7.69 -1.13
CA ARG A 51 3.00 6.70 -2.04
C ARG A 51 3.48 6.91 -3.48
N ALA A 52 3.68 8.15 -3.91
CA ALA A 52 4.20 8.46 -5.23
C ALA A 52 5.62 7.93 -5.41
N GLN A 53 6.48 8.09 -4.41
CA GLN A 53 7.84 7.56 -4.43
C GLN A 53 7.82 6.02 -4.44
N ALA A 54 6.96 5.41 -3.63
CA ALA A 54 6.79 3.97 -3.58
C ALA A 54 6.37 3.42 -4.95
N ARG A 55 5.41 4.07 -5.60
CA ARG A 55 4.96 3.70 -6.92
C ARG A 55 6.10 3.73 -7.93
N GLN A 56 6.94 4.75 -7.89
CA GLN A 56 8.08 4.86 -8.77
C GLN A 56 9.10 3.73 -8.53
N LEU A 57 9.38 3.40 -7.27
CA LEU A 57 10.26 2.28 -6.94
C LEU A 57 9.74 0.96 -7.52
N VAL A 58 8.45 0.72 -7.43
CA VAL A 58 7.82 -0.47 -7.99
C VAL A 58 7.92 -0.48 -9.51
N LEU A 59 7.54 0.62 -10.16
CA LEU A 59 7.58 0.73 -11.62
C LEU A 59 8.97 0.54 -12.18
N HIS A 60 9.99 1.02 -11.49
CA HIS A 60 11.38 0.89 -11.93
C HIS A 60 12.01 -0.47 -11.60
N GLY A 61 11.22 -1.39 -11.04
CA GLY A 61 11.68 -2.75 -10.79
C GLY A 61 12.62 -2.91 -9.61
N HIS A 62 12.57 -2.01 -8.64
CA HIS A 62 13.43 -2.04 -7.45
C HIS A 62 12.83 -2.84 -6.30
N VAL A 63 11.61 -3.34 -6.43
CA VAL A 63 10.87 -4.05 -5.39
C VAL A 63 10.70 -5.52 -5.77
N ARG A 64 10.91 -6.41 -4.80
CA ARG A 64 10.65 -7.84 -4.95
C ARG A 64 9.59 -8.28 -3.95
N VAL A 65 8.75 -9.21 -4.38
CA VAL A 65 7.75 -9.85 -3.53
C VAL A 65 8.09 -11.32 -3.46
N SER A 66 8.40 -11.79 -2.25
CA SER A 66 8.82 -13.18 -2.01
C SER A 66 9.93 -13.63 -2.96
N GLY A 67 10.91 -12.76 -3.17
CA GLY A 67 12.08 -13.01 -4.01
C GLY A 67 11.90 -12.77 -5.49
N LYS A 68 10.69 -12.47 -5.94
CA LYS A 68 10.40 -12.23 -7.37
C LYS A 68 10.19 -10.74 -7.63
N LYS A 69 10.74 -10.24 -8.72
CA LYS A 69 10.54 -8.86 -9.14
C LYS A 69 9.09 -8.64 -9.56
N VAL A 70 8.44 -7.65 -8.93
CA VAL A 70 7.09 -7.23 -9.29
C VAL A 70 7.13 -5.73 -9.58
N ASN A 71 6.75 -5.33 -10.79
CA ASN A 71 6.78 -3.94 -11.23
C ASN A 71 5.38 -3.36 -11.47
N ILE A 72 4.37 -3.97 -10.88
CA ILE A 72 2.98 -3.54 -11.00
C ILE A 72 2.54 -2.92 -9.67
N PRO A 73 2.33 -1.58 -9.61
CA PRO A 73 1.94 -0.91 -8.35
C PRO A 73 0.63 -1.41 -7.76
N SER A 74 -0.31 -1.85 -8.59
CA SER A 74 -1.61 -2.34 -8.17
C SER A 74 -1.61 -3.81 -7.71
N TYR A 75 -0.47 -4.48 -7.74
CA TYR A 75 -0.36 -5.87 -7.26
C TYR A 75 -0.92 -5.98 -5.84
N GLN A 76 -1.78 -6.97 -5.62
CA GLN A 76 -2.43 -7.20 -4.32
C GLN A 76 -1.57 -8.12 -3.47
N ILE A 77 -1.02 -7.58 -2.38
CA ILE A 77 -0.18 -8.34 -1.45
C ILE A 77 -1.03 -9.27 -0.61
N ASN A 78 -0.59 -10.50 -0.47
CA ASN A 78 -1.26 -11.51 0.34
C ASN A 78 -0.53 -11.74 1.67
N VAL A 79 -1.25 -12.26 2.66
CA VAL A 79 -0.67 -12.64 3.96
C VAL A 79 0.43 -13.66 3.73
N GLY A 80 1.57 -13.45 4.39
CA GLY A 80 2.74 -14.31 4.28
C GLY A 80 3.75 -13.87 3.22
N GLU A 81 3.38 -12.94 2.33
CA GLU A 81 4.33 -12.43 1.35
C GLU A 81 5.29 -11.43 1.98
N GLU A 82 6.53 -11.45 1.53
CA GLU A 82 7.59 -10.56 1.99
C GLU A 82 7.99 -9.60 0.89
N ILE A 83 8.10 -8.32 1.23
CA ILE A 83 8.52 -7.26 0.32
C ILE A 83 9.95 -6.88 0.65
N THR A 84 10.80 -6.79 -0.38
CA THR A 84 12.19 -6.35 -0.23
C THR A 84 12.53 -5.31 -1.28
N ILE A 85 13.47 -4.43 -0.93
CA ILE A 85 14.08 -3.49 -1.87
C ILE A 85 15.37 -4.13 -2.39
N LYS A 86 15.65 -4.04 -3.69
CA LYS A 86 16.88 -4.56 -4.28
C LYS A 86 18.11 -3.99 -3.57
N GLU A 87 19.10 -4.85 -3.35
CA GLU A 87 20.33 -4.50 -2.63
C GLU A 87 21.03 -3.24 -3.21
N LYS A 88 21.07 -3.11 -4.53
CA LYS A 88 21.69 -1.94 -5.16
C LYS A 88 21.02 -0.62 -4.81
N MET A 89 19.78 -0.65 -4.32
CA MET A 89 19.02 0.54 -3.91
C MET A 89 19.18 0.85 -2.41
N HIS A 90 19.82 -0.02 -1.64
CA HIS A 90 19.99 0.19 -0.19
C HIS A 90 20.82 1.42 0.13
N GLN A 91 21.69 1.85 -0.78
CA GLN A 91 22.52 3.05 -0.60
C GLN A 91 21.91 4.29 -1.27
N ASN A 92 20.75 4.17 -1.89
CA ASN A 92 20.10 5.31 -2.52
C ASN A 92 19.64 6.30 -1.44
N ALA A 93 19.96 7.59 -1.64
CA ALA A 93 19.69 8.63 -0.65
C ALA A 93 18.20 8.73 -0.29
N MET A 94 17.30 8.59 -1.27
CA MET A 94 15.87 8.67 -1.03
C MET A 94 15.35 7.49 -0.21
N VAL A 95 15.89 6.29 -0.47
CA VAL A 95 15.53 5.08 0.27
C VAL A 95 16.05 5.15 1.72
N LEU A 96 17.28 5.61 1.91
CA LEU A 96 17.86 5.79 3.25
C LEU A 96 17.11 6.85 4.04
N ASP A 97 16.74 7.95 3.41
CA ASP A 97 15.98 9.02 4.05
C ASP A 97 14.59 8.52 4.50
N ALA A 98 13.91 7.80 3.64
CA ALA A 98 12.62 7.20 3.97
C ALA A 98 12.73 6.25 5.18
N ARG A 99 13.77 5.43 5.22
CA ARG A 99 14.04 4.54 6.35
C ARG A 99 14.24 5.32 7.65
N ASN A 100 15.03 6.38 7.60
CA ASN A 100 15.31 7.20 8.78
C ASN A 100 14.04 7.88 9.32
N VAL A 101 13.20 8.40 8.44
CA VAL A 101 11.92 9.00 8.81
C VAL A 101 10.98 7.94 9.41
N ALA A 102 10.94 6.76 8.81
CA ALA A 102 10.06 5.68 9.26
C ALA A 102 10.42 5.17 10.66
N GLN A 103 11.70 5.26 11.07
CA GLN A 103 12.12 4.82 12.39
C GLN A 103 11.46 5.60 13.53
N SER A 104 11.04 6.84 13.26
CA SER A 104 10.37 7.67 14.26
C SER A 104 8.84 7.58 14.18
N GLN A 105 8.30 6.81 13.25
CA GLN A 105 6.85 6.67 13.06
C GLN A 105 6.35 5.31 13.55
N ASN A 106 5.09 5.29 13.96
CA ASN A 106 4.43 4.04 14.34
C ASN A 106 4.20 3.17 13.12
N THR A 107 4.43 1.87 13.29
CA THR A 107 4.17 0.89 12.25
C THR A 107 2.69 0.48 12.25
N VAL A 108 2.22 0.01 11.10
CA VAL A 108 0.88 -0.57 11.05
C VAL A 108 0.91 -2.00 11.60
N PRO A 109 -0.17 -2.45 12.29
CA PRO A 109 -0.15 -3.75 12.97
C PRO A 109 -0.16 -4.96 12.03
N TRP A 110 -0.51 -4.78 10.77
CA TRP A 110 -0.59 -5.87 9.79
C TRP A 110 0.72 -6.10 9.02
N LEU A 111 1.76 -5.33 9.32
CA LEU A 111 3.10 -5.49 8.74
C LEU A 111 4.14 -5.72 9.82
N GLU A 112 5.02 -6.69 9.58
CA GLU A 112 6.22 -6.91 10.36
C GLU A 112 7.40 -6.35 9.56
N GLN A 113 8.15 -5.40 10.14
CA GLN A 113 9.19 -4.65 9.42
C GLN A 113 10.58 -5.02 9.94
N ASP A 114 11.51 -5.21 9.00
CA ASP A 114 12.94 -5.26 9.28
C ASP A 114 13.59 -4.13 8.47
N ARG A 115 13.69 -2.97 9.09
CA ARG A 115 14.18 -1.75 8.44
C ARG A 115 15.65 -1.83 8.06
N ASP A 116 16.44 -2.51 8.85
CA ASP A 116 17.87 -2.63 8.60
C ASP A 116 18.14 -3.45 7.34
N GLN A 117 17.26 -4.40 7.02
CA GLN A 117 17.39 -5.22 5.84
C GLN A 117 16.47 -4.77 4.68
N PHE A 118 15.80 -3.63 4.83
CA PHE A 118 14.90 -3.06 3.81
C PHE A 118 13.83 -4.05 3.37
N LYS A 119 13.16 -4.67 4.34
CA LYS A 119 12.09 -5.63 4.05
C LYS A 119 10.93 -5.54 5.03
N ALA A 120 9.80 -6.03 4.61
CA ALA A 120 8.59 -6.13 5.43
C ALA A 120 7.81 -7.38 5.02
N ARG A 121 7.08 -7.95 5.96
CA ARG A 121 6.25 -9.12 5.74
C ARG A 121 4.82 -8.82 6.14
N VAL A 122 3.87 -9.28 5.35
CA VAL A 122 2.45 -9.14 5.65
C VAL A 122 2.04 -10.27 6.58
N VAL A 123 1.64 -9.92 7.81
CA VAL A 123 1.27 -10.91 8.84
C VAL A 123 -0.24 -11.07 8.99
N ALA A 124 -1.02 -10.09 8.51
CA ALA A 124 -2.48 -10.13 8.54
C ALA A 124 -3.02 -9.25 7.41
N LEU A 125 -4.31 -9.35 7.10
CA LEU A 125 -4.95 -8.40 6.21
C LEU A 125 -5.21 -7.08 6.95
N PRO A 126 -5.07 -5.93 6.27
CA PRO A 126 -5.40 -4.66 6.89
C PRO A 126 -6.89 -4.60 7.21
N LYS A 127 -7.23 -3.96 8.34
CA LYS A 127 -8.60 -3.71 8.75
C LYS A 127 -8.89 -2.22 8.59
N ARG A 128 -10.17 -1.87 8.42
CA ARG A 128 -10.56 -0.46 8.31
C ARG A 128 -10.04 0.38 9.48
N GLU A 129 -10.10 -0.15 10.68
CA GLU A 129 -9.64 0.53 11.90
C GLU A 129 -8.13 0.74 11.93
N ASP A 130 -7.36 -0.05 11.19
CA ASP A 130 -5.91 0.06 11.11
C ASP A 130 -5.44 1.11 10.09
N VAL A 131 -6.35 1.64 9.27
CA VAL A 131 -6.02 2.56 8.19
C VAL A 131 -5.92 3.98 8.73
N GLN A 132 -4.71 4.55 8.69
CA GLN A 132 -4.42 5.91 9.15
C GLN A 132 -4.53 6.88 7.99
N THR A 133 -5.77 7.12 7.54
CA THR A 133 -6.06 8.13 6.54
C THR A 133 -6.94 9.21 7.17
N PRO A 134 -7.03 10.41 6.56
CA PRO A 134 -7.99 11.41 7.01
C PRO A 134 -9.40 10.80 7.07
N PRO A 135 -10.26 11.27 7.97
CA PRO A 135 -11.61 10.74 8.05
C PRO A 135 -12.30 10.81 6.69
N ILE A 136 -12.78 9.67 6.23
CA ILE A 136 -13.47 9.55 4.95
C ILE A 136 -14.87 9.01 5.25
N ASN A 137 -15.89 9.69 4.74
CA ASN A 137 -17.25 9.19 4.83
C ASN A 137 -17.47 8.15 3.73
N GLU A 138 -17.22 6.90 4.08
CA GLU A 138 -17.34 5.77 3.17
C GLU A 138 -18.77 5.61 2.65
N GLN A 139 -19.75 5.87 3.49
CA GLN A 139 -21.16 5.83 3.12
C GLN A 139 -21.48 6.84 2.01
N LEU A 140 -20.94 8.04 2.12
CA LEU A 140 -21.13 9.08 1.11
C LEU A 140 -20.53 8.66 -0.24
N ILE A 141 -19.37 8.02 -0.22
CA ILE A 141 -18.71 7.53 -1.43
C ILE A 141 -19.56 6.42 -2.07
N VAL A 142 -20.06 5.49 -1.28
CA VAL A 142 -20.92 4.42 -1.75
C VAL A 142 -22.16 4.99 -2.42
N GLU A 143 -22.83 5.96 -1.77
CA GLU A 143 -24.01 6.61 -2.33
C GLU A 143 -23.72 7.31 -3.66
N LEU A 144 -22.58 8.01 -3.74
CA LEU A 144 -22.17 8.76 -4.94
C LEU A 144 -21.99 7.83 -6.16
N TYR A 145 -21.36 6.66 -5.96
CA TYR A 145 -21.06 5.75 -7.06
C TYR A 145 -22.14 4.71 -7.31
N SER A 146 -23.13 4.60 -6.44
CA SER A 146 -24.26 3.64 -6.60
C SER A 146 -25.41 4.18 -7.45
N LYS A 147 -25.37 5.46 -7.77
CA LYS A 147 -26.43 6.11 -8.57
C LYS A 147 -26.23 5.94 -10.07
#